data_586ede84bbcedaf3110ded354aceecfc
#
_entry.id   586ede84bbcedaf3110ded354aceecfc
#
_cell.length_a   1.000
_cell.length_b   1.000
_cell.length_c   1.000
_cell.angle_alpha   90.00
_cell.angle_beta   90.00
_cell.angle_gamma   90.00
#
_symmetry.space_group_name_H-M   'P 1'
#
loop_
_entity.id
_entity.type
_entity.pdbx_description
1 polymer ?
#
loop_
_entity_poly.entity_id
_entity_poly.type
_entity_poly.pdbx_seq_one_letter_code
_entity_poly.pdbx_strand_id
1 'polypeptide(L)'
;MTKYFRSIIEQDRCAVVICNLKHEIIYMNPAAVKRYARRGGKKLVGQSLLGCHNEKSCEMINEVLDWFKKSTKNNIMYTYHNDKHNKYAYIVELRDEDGTLIGYYEKHEF
;
A
#
# COMPACT_ATOMS: atom_id res chain seq x y z
N MET A 1 7.13 -11.55 18.26
CA MET A 1 5.97 -11.27 17.35
C MET A 1 6.37 -10.68 16.01
N THR A 2 7.36 -9.81 15.96
CA THR A 2 7.79 -9.16 14.70
C THR A 2 8.13 -10.16 13.59
N LYS A 3 8.83 -11.25 13.92
CA LYS A 3 9.19 -12.28 12.93
C LYS A 3 7.97 -13.00 12.34
N TYR A 4 6.90 -13.15 13.13
CA TYR A 4 5.67 -13.77 12.65
C TYR A 4 4.94 -12.83 11.68
N PHE A 5 4.82 -11.56 12.03
CA PHE A 5 4.20 -10.55 11.16
C PHE A 5 4.99 -10.40 9.87
N ARG A 6 6.33 -10.37 9.97
CA ARG A 6 7.18 -10.30 8.79
C ARG A 6 6.98 -11.50 7.88
N SER A 7 6.89 -12.70 8.45
CA SER A 7 6.66 -13.91 7.66
C SER A 7 5.33 -13.87 6.90
N ILE A 8 4.29 -13.36 7.53
CA ILE A 8 2.97 -13.24 6.89
C ILE A 8 3.07 -12.37 5.62
N ILE A 9 3.68 -11.20 5.74
CA ILE A 9 3.76 -10.26 4.61
C ILE A 9 4.77 -10.72 3.54
N GLU A 10 5.89 -11.31 3.95
CA GLU A 10 6.91 -11.81 3.02
C GLU A 10 6.38 -12.95 2.15
N GLN A 11 5.53 -13.81 2.70
CA GLN A 11 4.99 -14.96 1.99
C GLN A 11 3.70 -14.68 1.23
N ASP A 12 3.12 -13.51 1.39
CA ASP A 12 1.91 -13.14 0.66
C ASP A 12 2.21 -13.14 -0.84
N ARG A 13 1.40 -13.86 -1.60
CA ARG A 13 1.55 -13.96 -3.06
C ARG A 13 1.11 -12.69 -3.77
N CYS A 14 0.35 -11.84 -3.08
CA CYS A 14 -0.10 -10.57 -3.60
C CYS A 14 0.96 -9.49 -3.31
N ALA A 15 1.10 -8.54 -4.21
CA ALA A 15 2.02 -7.43 -4.04
C ALA A 15 1.53 -6.51 -2.91
N VAL A 16 2.40 -6.26 -1.92
CA VAL A 16 2.14 -5.36 -0.80
C VAL A 16 3.24 -4.32 -0.73
N VAL A 17 2.86 -3.05 -0.74
CA VAL A 17 3.76 -1.90 -0.63
C VAL A 17 3.32 -1.08 0.57
N ILE A 18 4.23 -0.85 1.52
CA ILE A 18 3.96 -0.05 2.73
C ILE A 18 4.57 1.34 2.55
N CYS A 19 3.79 2.36 2.87
CA CYS A 19 4.21 3.76 2.80
C CYS A 19 3.97 4.47 4.13
N ASN A 20 4.80 5.48 4.41
CA ASN A 20 4.54 6.41 5.51
C ASN A 20 3.58 7.52 5.06
N LEU A 21 3.29 8.49 5.95
CA LEU A 21 2.37 9.59 5.64
C LEU A 21 2.90 10.57 4.59
N LYS A 22 4.18 10.52 4.30
CA LYS A 22 4.82 11.32 3.24
C LYS A 22 4.83 10.59 1.90
N HIS A 23 4.14 9.44 1.82
CA HIS A 23 4.10 8.58 0.65
C HIS A 23 5.45 7.96 0.28
N GLU A 24 6.39 7.92 1.22
CA GLU A 24 7.65 7.24 1.01
C GLU A 24 7.44 5.72 1.17
N ILE A 25 7.92 4.95 0.21
CA ILE A 25 7.87 3.49 0.26
C ILE A 25 8.89 3.02 1.30
N ILE A 26 8.42 2.40 2.37
CA ILE A 26 9.29 1.89 3.43
C ILE A 26 9.49 0.38 3.38
N TYR A 27 8.64 -0.32 2.63
CA TYR A 27 8.73 -1.77 2.48
C TYR A 27 7.98 -2.24 1.24
N MET A 28 8.55 -3.26 0.57
CA MET A 28 7.91 -4.00 -0.51
C MET A 28 8.14 -5.48 -0.26
N ASN A 29 7.07 -6.28 -0.29
CA ASN A 29 7.26 -7.71 -0.18
C ASN A 29 7.82 -8.28 -1.51
N PRO A 30 8.29 -9.54 -1.54
CA PRO A 30 8.85 -10.12 -2.77
C PRO A 30 7.91 -10.07 -3.98
N ALA A 31 6.60 -10.27 -3.76
CA ALA A 31 5.61 -10.17 -4.83
C ALA A 31 5.54 -8.76 -5.42
N ALA A 32 5.65 -7.72 -4.57
CA ALA A 32 5.67 -6.33 -5.02
C ALA A 32 6.94 -6.01 -5.80
N VAL A 33 8.09 -6.47 -5.32
CA VAL A 33 9.37 -6.29 -6.03
C VAL A 33 9.28 -6.87 -7.45
N LYS A 34 8.71 -8.04 -7.60
CA LYS A 34 8.51 -8.69 -8.89
C LYS A 34 7.53 -7.92 -9.78
N ARG A 35 6.41 -7.46 -9.21
CA ARG A 35 5.38 -6.71 -9.93
C ARG A 35 5.93 -5.41 -10.51
N TYR A 36 6.77 -4.72 -9.76
CA TYR A 36 7.35 -3.42 -10.14
C TYR A 36 8.78 -3.51 -10.68
N ALA A 37 9.22 -4.70 -11.11
CA ALA A 37 10.58 -4.92 -11.59
C ALA A 37 11.00 -3.96 -12.71
N ARG A 38 10.09 -3.63 -13.63
CA ARG A 38 10.36 -2.70 -14.74
C ARG A 38 10.55 -1.27 -14.29
N ARG A 39 10.07 -0.91 -13.09
CA ARG A 39 10.17 0.45 -12.54
C ARG A 39 11.28 0.60 -11.52
N GLY A 40 12.04 -0.45 -11.29
CA GLY A 40 13.17 -0.45 -10.36
C GLY A 40 13.09 -1.51 -9.27
N GLY A 41 11.93 -2.17 -9.08
CA GLY A 41 11.78 -3.22 -8.09
C GLY A 41 12.18 -2.75 -6.69
N LYS A 42 13.08 -3.47 -6.04
CA LYS A 42 13.55 -3.17 -4.67
C LYS A 42 14.15 -1.78 -4.53
N LYS A 43 14.67 -1.18 -5.61
CA LYS A 43 15.24 0.18 -5.59
C LYS A 43 14.19 1.25 -5.33
N LEU A 44 12.90 0.92 -5.46
CA LEU A 44 11.81 1.85 -5.17
C LEU A 44 11.66 2.13 -3.66
N VAL A 45 12.16 1.24 -2.80
CA VAL A 45 12.14 1.46 -1.35
C VAL A 45 12.95 2.72 -1.04
N GLY A 46 12.35 3.64 -0.29
CA GLY A 46 12.94 4.95 0.01
C GLY A 46 12.48 6.06 -0.93
N GLN A 47 11.82 5.71 -2.04
CA GLN A 47 11.30 6.69 -2.99
C GLN A 47 9.81 6.95 -2.76
N SER A 48 9.30 8.04 -3.34
CA SER A 48 7.88 8.37 -3.23
C SER A 48 7.03 7.45 -4.09
N LEU A 49 5.98 6.88 -3.50
CA LEU A 49 4.96 6.12 -4.23
C LEU A 49 4.32 6.98 -5.33
N LEU A 50 4.18 8.29 -5.08
CA LEU A 50 3.56 9.21 -6.03
C LEU A 50 4.35 9.32 -7.33
N GLY A 51 5.65 9.06 -7.31
CA GLY A 51 6.49 9.05 -8.50
C GLY A 51 6.17 7.92 -9.47
N CYS A 52 5.48 6.87 -8.99
CA CYS A 52 5.10 5.70 -9.79
C CYS A 52 3.68 5.82 -10.35
N HIS A 53 2.98 6.93 -10.09
CA HIS A 53 1.58 7.13 -10.44
C HIS A 53 1.38 8.40 -11.26
N ASN A 54 0.33 8.42 -12.09
CA ASN A 54 -0.06 9.64 -12.79
C ASN A 54 -0.71 10.62 -11.81
N GLU A 55 -0.94 11.87 -12.27
CA GLU A 55 -1.51 12.94 -11.45
C GLU A 55 -2.86 12.57 -10.84
N LYS A 56 -3.74 11.94 -11.62
CA LYS A 56 -5.05 11.51 -11.16
C LYS A 56 -4.96 10.48 -10.04
N SER A 57 -4.06 9.51 -10.17
CA SER A 57 -3.82 8.51 -9.13
C SER A 57 -3.22 9.12 -7.88
N CYS A 58 -2.33 10.11 -8.02
CA CYS A 58 -1.76 10.84 -6.88
C CYS A 58 -2.84 11.59 -6.11
N GLU A 59 -3.76 12.27 -6.80
CA GLU A 59 -4.89 12.96 -6.18
C GLU A 59 -5.77 11.98 -5.41
N MET A 60 -6.06 10.82 -5.99
CA MET A 60 -6.87 9.79 -5.35
C MET A 60 -6.21 9.27 -4.07
N ILE A 61 -4.90 9.03 -4.09
CA ILE A 61 -4.17 8.56 -2.92
C ILE A 61 -4.24 9.61 -1.79
N ASN A 62 -4.06 10.88 -2.11
CA ASN A 62 -4.17 11.97 -1.14
C ASN A 62 -5.57 12.08 -0.54
N GLU A 63 -6.61 11.93 -1.34
CA GLU A 63 -8.00 11.93 -0.88
C GLU A 63 -8.28 10.75 0.05
N VAL A 64 -7.74 9.58 -0.24
CA VAL A 64 -7.89 8.39 0.61
C VAL A 64 -7.25 8.62 1.97
N LEU A 65 -6.04 9.22 2.02
CA LEU A 65 -5.39 9.54 3.29
C LEU A 65 -6.20 10.54 4.10
N ASP A 66 -6.74 11.56 3.46
CA ASP A 66 -7.60 12.54 4.15
C ASP A 66 -8.85 11.87 4.72
N TRP A 67 -9.42 10.93 3.99
CA TRP A 67 -10.57 10.15 4.44
C TRP A 67 -10.22 9.26 5.64
N PHE A 68 -9.05 8.62 5.65
CA PHE A 68 -8.57 7.85 6.80
C PHE A 68 -8.43 8.72 8.05
N LYS A 69 -7.98 9.96 7.89
CA LYS A 69 -7.79 10.90 9.01
C LYS A 69 -9.08 11.30 9.69
N LYS A 70 -10.22 11.23 8.98
CA LYS A 70 -11.51 11.68 9.50
C LYS A 70 -12.12 10.74 10.52
N SER A 71 -11.81 9.43 10.45
CA SER A 71 -12.39 8.43 11.36
C SER A 71 -11.60 7.14 11.31
N THR A 72 -11.47 6.48 12.46
CA THR A 72 -10.89 5.14 12.54
C THR A 72 -11.76 4.07 11.85
N LYS A 73 -13.00 4.40 11.54
CA LYS A 73 -13.90 3.52 10.76
C LYS A 73 -13.57 3.55 9.27
N ASN A 74 -12.87 4.59 8.82
CA ASN A 74 -12.42 4.74 7.44
C ASN A 74 -11.05 4.06 7.32
N ASN A 75 -11.02 2.76 7.07
CA ASN A 75 -9.81 1.97 7.20
C ASN A 75 -9.37 1.21 5.96
N ILE A 76 -10.24 1.09 4.96
CA ILE A 76 -9.90 0.41 3.70
C ILE A 76 -10.64 1.08 2.55
N MET A 77 -9.93 1.31 1.46
CA MET A 77 -10.49 1.86 0.23
C MET A 77 -10.14 0.95 -0.94
N TYR A 78 -11.15 0.39 -1.58
CA TYR A 78 -10.97 -0.39 -2.80
C TYR A 78 -10.77 0.56 -3.97
N THR A 79 -9.63 0.45 -4.65
CA THR A 79 -9.22 1.37 -5.72
C THR A 79 -9.45 0.81 -7.11
N TYR A 80 -9.54 -0.51 -7.23
CA TYR A 80 -9.76 -1.18 -8.50
C TYR A 80 -10.36 -2.57 -8.29
N HIS A 81 -11.24 -2.96 -9.21
CA HIS A 81 -11.80 -4.30 -9.25
C HIS A 81 -11.58 -4.92 -10.63
N ASN A 82 -10.93 -6.07 -10.66
CA ASN A 82 -10.78 -6.85 -11.87
C ASN A 82 -11.99 -7.81 -11.97
N ASP A 83 -12.97 -7.47 -12.79
CA ASP A 83 -14.22 -8.22 -12.92
C ASP A 83 -14.01 -9.65 -13.42
N LYS A 84 -13.06 -9.83 -14.31
CA LYS A 84 -12.77 -11.12 -14.93
C LYS A 84 -12.36 -12.18 -13.90
N HIS A 85 -11.58 -11.78 -12.89
CA HIS A 85 -11.04 -12.68 -11.87
C HIS A 85 -11.63 -12.42 -10.49
N ASN A 86 -12.53 -11.44 -10.35
CA ASN A 86 -13.10 -10.99 -9.08
C ASN A 86 -12.01 -10.69 -8.05
N LYS A 87 -11.05 -9.89 -8.46
CA LYS A 87 -9.89 -9.50 -7.62
C LYS A 87 -9.80 -7.99 -7.47
N TYR A 88 -9.25 -7.55 -6.36
CA TYR A 88 -9.22 -6.14 -5.98
C TYR A 88 -7.79 -5.62 -5.83
N ALA A 89 -7.64 -4.32 -6.06
CA ALA A 89 -6.55 -3.53 -5.50
C ALA A 89 -7.16 -2.61 -4.46
N TYR A 90 -6.45 -2.35 -3.35
CA TYR A 90 -6.97 -1.54 -2.27
C TYR A 90 -5.87 -0.94 -1.43
N ILE A 91 -6.23 0.11 -0.70
CA ILE A 91 -5.36 0.82 0.24
C ILE A 91 -5.94 0.64 1.64
N VAL A 92 -5.09 0.26 2.60
CA VAL A 92 -5.48 0.02 4.00
C VAL A 92 -4.67 0.94 4.90
N GLU A 93 -5.33 1.58 5.87
CA GLU A 93 -4.65 2.41 6.85
C GLU A 93 -3.75 1.58 7.75
N LEU A 94 -2.68 2.22 8.25
CA LEU A 94 -1.84 1.67 9.31
C LEU A 94 -1.85 2.64 10.48
N ARG A 95 -2.15 2.12 11.66
CA ARG A 95 -2.17 2.90 12.90
C ARG A 95 -1.28 2.25 13.94
N ASP A 96 -0.72 3.07 14.83
CA ASP A 96 0.03 2.56 15.96
C ASP A 96 -0.92 2.10 17.09
N GLU A 97 -0.34 1.70 18.21
CA GLU A 97 -1.11 1.21 19.36
C GLU A 97 -2.05 2.25 19.96
N ASP A 98 -1.75 3.53 19.80
CA ASP A 98 -2.56 4.64 20.28
C ASP A 98 -3.67 5.03 19.30
N GLY A 99 -3.75 4.36 18.16
CA GLY A 99 -4.72 4.67 17.11
C GLY A 99 -4.28 5.82 16.19
N THR A 100 -3.06 6.30 16.31
CA THR A 100 -2.53 7.35 15.45
C THR A 100 -2.22 6.80 14.06
N LEU A 101 -2.71 7.46 13.02
CA LEU A 101 -2.40 7.09 11.63
C LEU A 101 -0.91 7.31 11.38
N ILE A 102 -0.21 6.26 10.95
CA ILE A 102 1.24 6.30 10.71
C ILE A 102 1.61 6.05 9.25
N GLY A 103 0.67 5.59 8.45
CA GLY A 103 0.91 5.28 7.05
C GLY A 103 -0.22 4.45 6.47
N TYR A 104 0.11 3.75 5.40
CA TYR A 104 -0.84 2.89 4.72
C TYR A 104 -0.09 1.81 3.95
N TYR A 105 -0.82 0.78 3.51
CA TYR A 105 -0.27 -0.12 2.51
C TYR A 105 -1.22 -0.26 1.34
N GLU A 106 -0.65 -0.55 0.19
CA GLU A 106 -1.36 -0.85 -1.04
C GLU A 106 -1.17 -2.33 -1.34
N LYS A 107 -2.27 -3.02 -1.66
CA LYS A 107 -2.24 -4.44 -2.00
C LYS A 107 -2.95 -4.69 -3.33
N HIS A 108 -2.35 -5.54 -4.16
CA HIS A 108 -2.91 -5.94 -5.44
C HIS A 108 -3.11 -7.45 -5.43
N GLU A 109 -4.36 -7.88 -5.53
CA GLU A 109 -4.73 -9.30 -5.56
C GLU A 109 -4.49 -9.97 -6.92
N PHE A 110 -4.12 -9.18 -7.91
CA PHE A 110 -3.93 -9.69 -9.28
C PHE A 110 -2.60 -9.32 -9.87
#